data_bf6dfeb9e244d78dc6b56c0f886a3c05
#
_entry.id   bf6dfeb9e244d78dc6b56c0f886a3c05
#
_cell.length_a   1.000
_cell.length_b   1.000
_cell.length_c   1.000
_cell.angle_alpha   90.00
_cell.angle_beta   90.00
_cell.angle_gamma   90.00
#
_symmetry.space_group_name_H-M   'P 1'
#
loop_
_entity.id
_entity.type
_entity.pdbx_description
1 polymer ?
#
loop_
_entity_poly.entity_id
_entity_poly.type
_entity_poly.pdbx_seq_one_letter_code
_entity_poly.pdbx_strand_id
1 'polypeptide(L)'
;MKIRPVLLAAALTLAGSAFAQTRWDLPAAYPASNFHTENLNQFASDVDKASGGKLKIQVHANASLFKANEIKRAVQGGQAPIGEVLLVNFENENPIYGADGIPFLAASYAEARKLASAQKPVLDKLLGAQGMKVLYTVAWPPQGIYVNKELASVADMRGLKWRAYSPATAKIAELVGAQPVTIQAAELSQALATGVVNSYMSSGSTGYDSKTYESIKYWYDTQAWLPKNAVIVNQKAFEALDQPTQQALLLAAAQAEARGWKASEEKNEWYKKALTDKGMKIMTASPKLMGDMRQVGSIMLADWQKKAGPDGAAIINAYNKK
;
A
#
# COMPACT_ATOMS: atom_id res chain seq x y z
N MET A 1 7.32 12.79 -85.70
CA MET A 1 6.44 12.62 -84.54
C MET A 1 7.24 11.87 -83.45
N LYS A 2 7.70 12.58 -82.38
CA LYS A 2 8.57 12.01 -81.36
C LYS A 2 7.69 11.75 -80.09
N ILE A 3 7.50 10.49 -79.71
CA ILE A 3 6.79 10.08 -78.56
C ILE A 3 7.77 10.11 -77.34
N ARG A 4 7.47 10.93 -76.31
CA ARG A 4 8.23 11.00 -75.08
C ARG A 4 7.60 9.98 -74.06
N PRO A 5 8.38 9.13 -73.39
CA PRO A 5 7.86 8.31 -72.32
C PRO A 5 7.70 9.15 -71.03
N VAL A 6 6.49 9.08 -70.44
CA VAL A 6 6.20 9.65 -69.15
C VAL A 6 6.63 8.60 -68.09
N LEU A 7 7.66 8.92 -67.31
CA LEU A 7 8.07 8.14 -66.10
C LEU A 7 7.09 8.42 -64.95
N LEU A 8 6.27 7.44 -64.64
CA LEU A 8 5.39 7.47 -63.48
C LEU A 8 6.23 7.05 -62.22
N ALA A 9 6.63 8.01 -61.39
CA ALA A 9 7.29 7.74 -60.12
C ALA A 9 6.25 7.29 -59.09
N ALA A 10 6.25 6.00 -58.78
CA ALA A 10 5.45 5.46 -57.66
C ALA A 10 6.11 5.86 -56.32
N ALA A 11 5.53 6.85 -55.64
CA ALA A 11 5.89 7.18 -54.29
C ALA A 11 5.28 6.11 -53.36
N LEU A 12 6.10 5.15 -52.91
CA LEU A 12 5.75 4.28 -51.77
C LEU A 12 5.71 5.13 -50.49
N THR A 13 4.53 5.54 -50.07
CA THR A 13 4.28 6.06 -48.74
C THR A 13 4.42 4.89 -47.74
N LEU A 14 5.56 4.83 -47.06
CA LEU A 14 5.68 4.06 -45.82
C LEU A 14 4.70 4.66 -44.80
N ALA A 15 3.48 4.13 -44.77
CA ALA A 15 2.59 4.35 -43.66
C ALA A 15 3.20 3.62 -42.42
N GLY A 16 4.07 4.30 -41.70
CA GLY A 16 4.49 3.88 -40.37
C GLY A 16 3.23 3.69 -39.53
N SER A 17 2.98 2.47 -39.13
CA SER A 17 1.90 2.16 -38.15
C SER A 17 2.15 2.99 -36.91
N ALA A 18 1.50 4.15 -36.80
CA ALA A 18 1.43 4.90 -35.57
C ALA A 18 0.70 4.01 -34.57
N PHE A 19 1.43 3.24 -33.78
CA PHE A 19 0.85 2.52 -32.67
C PHE A 19 0.22 3.55 -31.75
N ALA A 20 -1.11 3.52 -31.63
CA ALA A 20 -1.83 4.40 -30.73
C ALA A 20 -1.30 4.18 -29.30
N GLN A 21 -0.73 5.23 -28.71
CA GLN A 21 -0.24 5.21 -27.34
C GLN A 21 -1.40 4.94 -26.39
N THR A 22 -1.32 3.87 -25.62
CA THR A 22 -2.26 3.57 -24.52
C THR A 22 -1.91 4.43 -23.31
N ARG A 23 -2.91 5.09 -22.73
CA ARG A 23 -2.74 5.89 -21.51
C ARG A 23 -3.58 5.31 -20.39
N TRP A 24 -2.96 5.13 -19.23
CA TRP A 24 -3.59 4.65 -18.01
C TRP A 24 -3.46 5.67 -16.90
N ASP A 25 -4.56 5.86 -16.15
CA ASP A 25 -4.59 6.63 -14.92
C ASP A 25 -4.39 5.69 -13.75
N LEU A 26 -3.42 6.00 -12.87
CA LEU A 26 -3.08 5.27 -11.67
C LEU A 26 -3.42 6.12 -10.44
N PRO A 27 -4.63 5.97 -9.84
CA PRO A 27 -4.94 6.61 -8.58
C PRO A 27 -4.11 6.02 -7.43
N ALA A 28 -3.58 6.92 -6.58
CA ALA A 28 -2.80 6.62 -5.40
C ALA A 28 -3.24 7.52 -4.24
N ALA A 29 -3.26 6.96 -3.01
CA ALA A 29 -3.85 7.63 -1.86
C ALA A 29 -2.90 8.59 -1.13
N TYR A 30 -1.60 8.54 -1.40
CA TYR A 30 -0.57 9.20 -0.60
C TYR A 30 0.01 10.42 -1.31
N PRO A 31 0.64 11.37 -0.54
CA PRO A 31 1.27 12.55 -1.12
C PRO A 31 2.36 12.22 -2.14
N ALA A 32 2.66 13.14 -3.05
CA ALA A 32 3.69 12.95 -4.07
C ALA A 32 5.09 12.67 -3.50
N SER A 33 5.39 13.18 -2.28
CA SER A 33 6.64 12.98 -1.55
C SER A 33 6.71 11.64 -0.78
N ASN A 34 5.62 10.88 -0.71
CA ASN A 34 5.63 9.57 -0.07
C ASN A 34 6.41 8.56 -0.91
N PHE A 35 7.21 7.70 -0.28
CA PHE A 35 8.08 6.75 -0.97
C PHE A 35 7.31 5.75 -1.85
N HIS A 36 6.06 5.41 -1.52
CA HIS A 36 5.20 4.61 -2.39
C HIS A 36 4.89 5.38 -3.68
N THR A 37 4.48 6.66 -3.57
CA THR A 37 4.17 7.50 -4.73
C THR A 37 5.41 7.77 -5.58
N GLU A 38 6.58 8.00 -4.97
CA GLU A 38 7.86 8.10 -5.67
C GLU A 38 8.16 6.82 -6.46
N ASN A 39 7.92 5.64 -5.85
CA ASN A 39 8.09 4.34 -6.51
C ASN A 39 7.09 4.12 -7.65
N LEU A 40 5.83 4.59 -7.51
CA LEU A 40 4.84 4.55 -8.61
C LEU A 40 5.26 5.42 -9.79
N ASN A 41 5.79 6.62 -9.55
CA ASN A 41 6.29 7.49 -10.61
C ASN A 41 7.47 6.86 -11.35
N GLN A 42 8.39 6.23 -10.61
CA GLN A 42 9.50 5.49 -11.24
C GLN A 42 9.00 4.28 -12.02
N PHE A 43 8.04 3.52 -11.48
CA PHE A 43 7.38 2.41 -12.18
C PHE A 43 6.73 2.87 -13.49
N ALA A 44 6.00 3.98 -13.48
CA ALA A 44 5.40 4.57 -14.67
C ALA A 44 6.45 4.93 -15.73
N SER A 45 7.58 5.52 -15.30
CA SER A 45 8.72 5.83 -16.20
C SER A 45 9.38 4.57 -16.76
N ASP A 46 9.55 3.52 -15.93
CA ASP A 46 10.13 2.25 -16.34
C ASP A 46 9.23 1.55 -17.39
N VAL A 47 7.91 1.59 -17.20
CA VAL A 47 6.93 1.07 -18.17
C VAL A 47 6.97 1.83 -19.49
N ASP A 48 7.00 3.17 -19.47
CA ASP A 48 7.09 3.99 -20.68
C ASP A 48 8.34 3.62 -21.50
N LYS A 49 9.50 3.54 -20.85
CA LYS A 49 10.76 3.16 -21.47
C LYS A 49 10.75 1.73 -22.01
N ALA A 50 10.35 0.77 -21.20
CA ALA A 50 10.36 -0.65 -21.54
C ALA A 50 9.35 -1.01 -22.63
N SER A 51 8.21 -0.29 -22.71
CA SER A 51 7.21 -0.45 -23.76
C SER A 51 7.52 0.33 -25.05
N GLY A 52 8.61 1.10 -25.09
CA GLY A 52 8.92 1.98 -26.22
C GLY A 52 7.88 3.09 -26.42
N GLY A 53 7.26 3.58 -25.34
CA GLY A 53 6.25 4.62 -25.37
C GLY A 53 4.83 4.14 -25.67
N LYS A 54 4.61 2.83 -25.84
CA LYS A 54 3.28 2.27 -26.16
C LYS A 54 2.30 2.38 -24.98
N LEU A 55 2.78 2.26 -23.74
CA LEU A 55 1.99 2.40 -22.54
C LEU A 55 2.53 3.52 -21.66
N LYS A 56 1.71 4.55 -21.43
CA LYS A 56 1.98 5.63 -20.48
C LYS A 56 1.06 5.54 -19.29
N ILE A 57 1.63 5.61 -18.08
CA ILE A 57 0.89 5.61 -16.83
C ILE A 57 1.02 6.99 -16.18
N GLN A 58 -0.13 7.62 -15.91
CA GLN A 58 -0.20 8.87 -15.16
C GLN A 58 -0.56 8.57 -13.69
N VAL A 59 0.34 8.88 -12.76
CA VAL A 59 0.07 8.73 -11.32
C VAL A 59 -0.72 9.93 -10.81
N HIS A 60 -1.82 9.66 -10.11
CA HIS A 60 -2.68 10.64 -9.44
C HIS A 60 -2.53 10.51 -7.93
N ALA A 61 -1.63 11.29 -7.35
CA ALA A 61 -1.28 11.26 -5.94
C ALA A 61 -2.37 11.89 -5.04
N ASN A 62 -2.24 11.67 -3.73
CA ASN A 62 -3.02 12.33 -2.68
C ASN A 62 -4.54 12.16 -2.81
N ALA A 63 -4.98 10.98 -3.26
CA ALA A 63 -6.40 10.67 -3.49
C ALA A 63 -7.13 11.65 -4.43
N SER A 64 -6.40 12.29 -5.37
CA SER A 64 -6.93 13.34 -6.24
C SER A 64 -7.91 12.82 -7.31
N LEU A 65 -7.82 11.53 -7.70
CA LEU A 65 -8.72 10.92 -8.68
C LEU A 65 -9.82 10.08 -8.04
N PHE A 66 -9.48 9.26 -7.05
CA PHE A 66 -10.39 8.46 -6.23
C PHE A 66 -9.92 8.44 -4.78
N LYS A 67 -10.85 8.38 -3.83
CA LYS A 67 -10.53 8.17 -2.41
C LYS A 67 -9.92 6.78 -2.20
N ALA A 68 -9.10 6.64 -1.16
CA ALA A 68 -8.36 5.40 -0.89
C ALA A 68 -9.23 4.12 -0.89
N ASN A 69 -10.43 4.19 -0.30
CA ASN A 69 -11.39 3.10 -0.23
C ASN A 69 -12.17 2.84 -1.53
N GLU A 70 -12.08 3.74 -2.51
CA GLU A 70 -12.78 3.63 -3.80
C GLU A 70 -11.89 3.03 -4.90
N ILE A 71 -10.55 3.13 -4.76
CA ILE A 71 -9.59 2.76 -5.79
C ILE A 71 -9.77 1.30 -6.25
N LYS A 72 -9.88 0.35 -5.31
CA LYS A 72 -10.08 -1.07 -5.66
C LYS A 72 -11.31 -1.28 -6.53
N ARG A 73 -12.42 -0.65 -6.15
CA ARG A 73 -13.68 -0.75 -6.90
C ARG A 73 -13.58 -0.07 -8.26
N ALA A 74 -12.88 1.06 -8.36
CA ALA A 74 -12.63 1.74 -9.63
C ALA A 74 -11.82 0.87 -10.60
N VAL A 75 -10.80 0.16 -10.10
CA VAL A 75 -10.01 -0.78 -10.91
C VAL A 75 -10.86 -2.00 -11.29
N GLN A 76 -11.58 -2.59 -10.37
CA GLN A 76 -12.47 -3.72 -10.63
C GLN A 76 -13.52 -3.39 -11.69
N GLY A 77 -14.13 -2.21 -11.62
CA GLY A 77 -15.14 -1.73 -12.56
C GLY A 77 -14.59 -1.18 -13.87
N GLY A 78 -13.27 -1.11 -14.06
CA GLY A 78 -12.62 -0.57 -15.25
C GLY A 78 -12.68 0.95 -15.37
N GLN A 79 -13.05 1.67 -14.30
CA GLN A 79 -13.01 3.15 -14.25
C GLN A 79 -11.57 3.68 -14.19
N ALA A 80 -10.66 2.90 -13.60
CA ALA A 80 -9.22 3.07 -13.70
C ALA A 80 -8.60 1.75 -14.16
N PRO A 81 -7.69 1.76 -15.15
CA PRO A 81 -7.04 0.51 -15.61
C PRO A 81 -6.15 -0.12 -14.54
N ILE A 82 -5.54 0.69 -13.70
CA ILE A 82 -4.55 0.32 -12.69
C ILE A 82 -4.74 1.21 -11.45
N GLY A 83 -4.31 0.76 -10.26
CA GLY A 83 -4.38 1.58 -9.04
C GLY A 83 -3.55 0.98 -7.91
N GLU A 84 -3.21 1.81 -6.92
CA GLU A 84 -2.54 1.38 -5.70
C GLU A 84 -3.53 1.34 -4.53
N VAL A 85 -3.53 0.25 -3.77
CA VAL A 85 -4.42 0.03 -2.62
C VAL A 85 -3.65 -0.49 -1.41
N LEU A 86 -4.03 -0.08 -0.21
CA LEU A 86 -3.60 -0.70 1.03
C LEU A 86 -4.48 -1.92 1.31
N LEU A 87 -3.92 -3.13 1.28
CA LEU A 87 -4.69 -4.38 1.32
C LEU A 87 -5.61 -4.48 2.54
N VAL A 88 -5.10 -4.19 3.73
CA VAL A 88 -5.85 -4.31 4.99
C VAL A 88 -7.12 -3.44 5.05
N ASN A 89 -7.25 -2.42 4.19
CA ASN A 89 -8.47 -1.61 4.11
C ASN A 89 -9.70 -2.40 3.62
N PHE A 90 -9.47 -3.53 2.96
CA PHE A 90 -10.50 -4.38 2.37
C PHE A 90 -10.77 -5.68 3.16
N GLU A 91 -10.27 -5.77 4.40
CA GLU A 91 -10.45 -6.93 5.28
C GLU A 91 -11.95 -7.28 5.50
N ASN A 92 -12.84 -6.29 5.52
CA ASN A 92 -14.28 -6.51 5.63
C ASN A 92 -14.90 -7.18 4.39
N GLU A 93 -14.26 -7.08 3.22
CA GLU A 93 -14.71 -7.79 2.00
C GLU A 93 -14.22 -9.24 2.02
N ASN A 94 -12.99 -9.45 2.45
CA ASN A 94 -12.40 -10.77 2.61
C ASN A 94 -11.25 -10.71 3.65
N PRO A 95 -11.25 -11.57 4.68
CA PRO A 95 -10.23 -11.57 5.73
C PRO A 95 -8.80 -11.79 5.21
N ILE A 96 -8.63 -12.38 4.03
CA ILE A 96 -7.30 -12.59 3.43
C ILE A 96 -6.56 -11.26 3.22
N TYR A 97 -7.27 -10.18 2.92
CA TYR A 97 -6.66 -8.85 2.79
C TYR A 97 -6.08 -8.32 4.11
N GLY A 98 -6.56 -8.81 5.26
CA GLY A 98 -6.14 -8.37 6.58
C GLY A 98 -4.93 -9.10 7.17
N ALA A 99 -4.38 -10.11 6.51
CA ALA A 99 -3.32 -10.96 7.09
C ALA A 99 -2.10 -10.18 7.58
N ASP A 100 -1.70 -9.12 6.89
CA ASP A 100 -0.56 -8.27 7.22
C ASP A 100 -0.89 -7.10 8.16
N GLY A 101 -2.13 -7.01 8.61
CA GLY A 101 -2.59 -6.04 9.63
C GLY A 101 -2.68 -6.63 11.04
N ILE A 102 -2.32 -7.90 11.22
CA ILE A 102 -2.39 -8.60 12.51
C ILE A 102 -1.14 -8.27 13.34
N PRO A 103 -1.29 -7.62 14.52
CA PRO A 103 -0.14 -7.25 15.33
C PRO A 103 0.71 -8.47 15.73
N PHE A 104 2.02 -8.35 15.55
CA PHE A 104 3.04 -9.34 15.91
C PHE A 104 2.95 -10.70 15.19
N LEU A 105 2.15 -10.84 14.14
CA LEU A 105 2.22 -11.98 13.22
C LEU A 105 3.50 -11.91 12.37
N ALA A 106 3.82 -10.73 11.84
CA ALA A 106 5.06 -10.44 11.11
C ALA A 106 5.53 -9.03 11.52
N ALA A 107 6.55 -8.96 12.38
CA ALA A 107 7.01 -7.74 13.03
C ALA A 107 8.39 -7.26 12.55
N SER A 108 8.96 -7.93 11.54
CA SER A 108 10.21 -7.57 10.88
C SER A 108 10.07 -7.63 9.36
N TYR A 109 10.98 -6.98 8.62
CA TYR A 109 10.98 -7.05 7.15
C TYR A 109 11.16 -8.48 6.63
N ALA A 110 11.99 -9.29 7.28
CA ALA A 110 12.18 -10.71 6.91
C ALA A 110 10.86 -11.49 7.06
N GLU A 111 10.18 -11.33 8.19
CA GLU A 111 8.88 -11.96 8.45
C GLU A 111 7.79 -11.43 7.51
N ALA A 112 7.76 -10.11 7.25
CA ALA A 112 6.81 -9.51 6.33
C ALA A 112 6.99 -10.02 4.89
N ARG A 113 8.23 -10.20 4.41
CA ARG A 113 8.52 -10.81 3.10
C ARG A 113 8.04 -12.27 3.06
N LYS A 114 8.27 -13.03 4.12
CA LYS A 114 7.82 -14.41 4.24
C LYS A 114 6.29 -14.51 4.23
N LEU A 115 5.62 -13.64 4.98
CA LEU A 115 4.15 -13.56 4.99
C LEU A 115 3.60 -13.14 3.63
N ALA A 116 4.23 -12.16 2.96
CA ALA A 116 3.84 -11.74 1.61
C ALA A 116 3.93 -12.90 0.60
N SER A 117 5.02 -13.67 0.64
CA SER A 117 5.19 -14.86 -0.20
C SER A 117 4.15 -15.93 0.09
N ALA A 118 3.83 -16.17 1.36
CA ALA A 118 2.81 -17.13 1.78
C ALA A 118 1.39 -16.69 1.36
N GLN A 119 1.10 -15.40 1.41
CA GLN A 119 -0.21 -14.82 1.08
C GLN A 119 -0.43 -14.75 -0.45
N LYS A 120 0.63 -14.55 -1.23
CA LYS A 120 0.55 -14.24 -2.66
C LYS A 120 -0.35 -15.19 -3.47
N PRO A 121 -0.24 -16.54 -3.39
CA PRO A 121 -1.07 -17.44 -4.21
C PRO A 121 -2.57 -17.29 -3.91
N VAL A 122 -2.94 -17.08 -2.64
CA VAL A 122 -4.32 -16.90 -2.22
C VAL A 122 -4.84 -15.53 -2.65
N LEU A 123 -4.01 -14.50 -2.53
CA LEU A 123 -4.35 -13.14 -2.95
C LEU A 123 -4.53 -13.04 -4.47
N ASP A 124 -3.64 -13.67 -5.26
CA ASP A 124 -3.75 -13.72 -6.72
C ASP A 124 -5.05 -14.41 -7.16
N LYS A 125 -5.41 -15.54 -6.54
CA LYS A 125 -6.67 -16.24 -6.79
C LYS A 125 -7.88 -15.36 -6.43
N LEU A 126 -7.84 -14.71 -5.27
CA LEU A 126 -8.94 -13.87 -4.79
C LEU A 126 -9.19 -12.67 -5.70
N LEU A 127 -8.14 -11.93 -6.06
CA LEU A 127 -8.25 -10.77 -6.96
C LEU A 127 -8.52 -11.18 -8.40
N GLY A 128 -7.96 -12.32 -8.86
CA GLY A 128 -8.26 -12.88 -10.17
C GLY A 128 -9.74 -13.21 -10.35
N ALA A 129 -10.39 -13.80 -9.33
CA ALA A 129 -11.82 -14.06 -9.33
C ALA A 129 -12.68 -12.77 -9.38
N GLN A 130 -12.08 -11.63 -9.03
CA GLN A 130 -12.71 -10.30 -9.11
C GLN A 130 -12.34 -9.54 -10.40
N GLY A 131 -11.67 -10.17 -11.36
CA GLY A 131 -11.26 -9.55 -12.63
C GLY A 131 -10.09 -8.59 -12.51
N MET A 132 -9.22 -8.80 -11.50
CA MET A 132 -8.04 -7.99 -11.26
C MET A 132 -6.79 -8.86 -11.12
N LYS A 133 -5.62 -8.30 -11.44
CA LYS A 133 -4.31 -8.94 -11.29
C LYS A 133 -3.45 -8.09 -10.35
N VAL A 134 -2.75 -8.74 -9.41
CA VAL A 134 -1.69 -8.08 -8.63
C VAL A 134 -0.45 -7.96 -9.51
N LEU A 135 0.07 -6.75 -9.66
CA LEU A 135 1.35 -6.54 -10.34
C LEU A 135 2.51 -6.68 -9.35
N TYR A 136 2.43 -6.03 -8.21
CA TYR A 136 3.42 -6.11 -7.15
C TYR A 136 2.89 -5.59 -5.81
N THR A 137 3.63 -5.85 -4.74
CA THR A 137 3.32 -5.36 -3.39
C THR A 137 4.53 -4.68 -2.77
N VAL A 138 4.29 -3.68 -1.91
CA VAL A 138 5.34 -2.98 -1.16
C VAL A 138 4.90 -2.80 0.29
N ALA A 139 5.73 -3.22 1.25
CA ALA A 139 5.46 -3.04 2.65
C ALA A 139 5.67 -1.58 3.11
N TRP A 140 4.84 -1.13 4.02
CA TRP A 140 5.10 0.05 4.84
C TRP A 140 6.14 -0.26 5.91
N PRO A 141 6.87 0.74 6.42
CA PRO A 141 7.68 0.57 7.61
C PRO A 141 6.85 0.09 8.81
N PRO A 142 7.51 -0.51 9.81
CA PRO A 142 6.83 -1.03 11.00
C PRO A 142 5.93 -0.01 11.68
N GLN A 143 4.79 -0.47 12.20
CA GLN A 143 3.78 0.37 12.84
C GLN A 143 4.07 0.54 14.34
N GLY A 144 3.94 1.79 14.83
CA GLY A 144 4.09 2.19 16.22
C GLY A 144 2.94 3.09 16.69
N ILE A 145 2.89 3.41 17.97
CA ILE A 145 1.80 4.15 18.62
C ILE A 145 2.13 5.64 18.73
N TYR A 146 1.32 6.49 18.12
CA TYR A 146 1.34 7.95 18.24
C TYR A 146 0.38 8.41 19.32
N VAL A 147 0.86 9.21 20.30
CA VAL A 147 0.05 9.62 21.45
C VAL A 147 0.63 10.86 22.12
N ASN A 148 -0.22 11.64 22.86
CA ASN A 148 0.20 12.84 23.59
C ASN A 148 0.47 12.64 25.09
N LYS A 149 0.56 11.39 25.53
CA LYS A 149 0.92 11.05 26.92
C LYS A 149 1.84 9.84 26.94
N GLU A 150 2.52 9.64 28.04
CA GLU A 150 3.31 8.43 28.25
C GLU A 150 2.38 7.23 28.52
N LEU A 151 2.78 6.08 27.99
CA LEU A 151 2.06 4.83 28.13
C LEU A 151 2.91 3.83 28.93
N ALA A 152 2.40 3.34 30.04
CA ALA A 152 2.98 2.24 30.79
C ALA A 152 2.34 0.89 30.37
N SER A 153 1.08 0.91 29.94
CA SER A 153 0.28 -0.26 29.57
C SER A 153 -0.82 0.13 28.56
N VAL A 154 -1.53 -0.85 27.99
CA VAL A 154 -2.72 -0.57 27.14
C VAL A 154 -3.86 0.09 27.90
N ALA A 155 -3.92 -0.04 29.24
CA ALA A 155 -4.95 0.63 30.06
C ALA A 155 -4.86 2.17 29.93
N ASP A 156 -3.68 2.71 29.67
CA ASP A 156 -3.47 4.14 29.43
C ASP A 156 -4.05 4.63 28.11
N MET A 157 -4.43 3.72 27.22
CA MET A 157 -5.03 4.06 25.92
C MET A 157 -6.55 4.23 26.01
N ARG A 158 -7.16 3.87 27.13
CA ARG A 158 -8.61 3.98 27.32
C ARG A 158 -9.10 5.41 27.12
N GLY A 159 -10.16 5.56 26.31
CA GLY A 159 -10.81 6.84 26.03
C GLY A 159 -10.04 7.77 25.06
N LEU A 160 -8.87 7.36 24.54
CA LEU A 160 -8.18 8.13 23.51
C LEU A 160 -9.01 8.23 22.24
N LYS A 161 -9.04 9.40 21.62
CA LYS A 161 -9.64 9.62 20.30
C LYS A 161 -8.70 9.04 19.24
N TRP A 162 -9.05 7.85 18.75
CA TRP A 162 -8.16 7.04 17.94
C TRP A 162 -8.47 7.13 16.45
N ARG A 163 -7.48 7.48 15.65
CA ARG A 163 -7.61 7.35 14.20
C ARG A 163 -7.47 5.88 13.80
N ALA A 164 -8.49 5.33 13.17
CA ALA A 164 -8.46 4.06 12.47
C ALA A 164 -8.33 4.31 10.96
N TYR A 165 -7.40 3.65 10.27
CA TYR A 165 -7.30 3.70 8.82
C TYR A 165 -7.82 2.42 8.16
N SER A 166 -8.05 1.38 8.94
CA SER A 166 -8.49 0.06 8.50
C SER A 166 -9.36 -0.61 9.56
N PRO A 167 -10.11 -1.68 9.22
CA PRO A 167 -10.85 -2.48 10.20
C PRO A 167 -9.94 -3.03 11.31
N ALA A 168 -8.74 -3.50 10.97
CA ALA A 168 -7.75 -3.98 11.94
C ALA A 168 -7.38 -2.91 12.97
N THR A 169 -7.10 -1.66 12.54
CA THR A 169 -6.74 -0.57 13.46
C THR A 169 -7.93 -0.08 14.28
N ALA A 170 -9.16 -0.19 13.78
CA ALA A 170 -10.37 0.03 14.57
C ALA A 170 -10.53 -1.05 15.65
N LYS A 171 -10.27 -2.32 15.30
CA LYS A 171 -10.32 -3.44 16.25
C LYS A 171 -9.29 -3.32 17.36
N ILE A 172 -8.07 -2.86 17.06
CA ILE A 172 -7.06 -2.54 18.09
C ILE A 172 -7.63 -1.50 19.07
N ALA A 173 -8.20 -0.40 18.56
CA ALA A 173 -8.78 0.66 19.40
C ALA A 173 -9.87 0.11 20.34
N GLU A 174 -10.78 -0.70 19.82
CA GLU A 174 -11.83 -1.35 20.64
C GLU A 174 -11.22 -2.21 21.76
N LEU A 175 -10.24 -3.05 21.42
CA LEU A 175 -9.61 -3.97 22.38
C LEU A 175 -8.84 -3.25 23.50
N VAL A 176 -8.29 -2.06 23.22
CA VAL A 176 -7.58 -1.25 24.22
C VAL A 176 -8.49 -0.20 24.89
N GLY A 177 -9.78 -0.15 24.53
CA GLY A 177 -10.76 0.79 25.08
C GLY A 177 -10.62 2.22 24.58
N ALA A 178 -9.95 2.45 23.46
CA ALA A 178 -9.91 3.73 22.76
C ALA A 178 -11.17 3.91 21.88
N GLN A 179 -11.40 5.12 21.39
CA GLN A 179 -12.58 5.50 20.60
C GLN A 179 -12.18 5.65 19.11
N PRO A 180 -12.45 4.66 18.25
CA PRO A 180 -12.02 4.71 16.87
C PRO A 180 -12.88 5.65 16.03
N VAL A 181 -12.20 6.43 15.17
CA VAL A 181 -12.79 7.23 14.11
C VAL A 181 -12.04 6.91 12.82
N THR A 182 -12.76 6.58 11.76
CA THR A 182 -12.15 6.27 10.46
C THR A 182 -11.71 7.54 9.75
N ILE A 183 -10.39 7.70 9.57
CA ILE A 183 -9.75 8.84 8.88
C ILE A 183 -8.74 8.31 7.88
N GLN A 184 -8.90 8.65 6.60
CA GLN A 184 -7.96 8.28 5.55
C GLN A 184 -6.67 9.10 5.60
N ALA A 185 -5.61 8.64 4.91
CA ALA A 185 -4.30 9.27 4.99
C ALA A 185 -4.31 10.75 4.59
N ALA A 186 -5.03 11.11 3.53
CA ALA A 186 -5.13 12.49 3.03
C ALA A 186 -5.82 13.46 4.01
N GLU A 187 -6.59 12.95 4.97
CA GLU A 187 -7.38 13.74 5.93
C GLU A 187 -6.68 13.83 7.30
N LEU A 188 -5.61 13.05 7.54
CA LEU A 188 -5.03 12.85 8.86
C LEU A 188 -4.46 14.14 9.46
N SER A 189 -3.74 14.95 8.69
CA SER A 189 -3.17 16.22 9.18
C SER A 189 -4.25 17.16 9.72
N GLN A 190 -5.36 17.29 9.02
CA GLN A 190 -6.48 18.12 9.45
C GLN A 190 -7.18 17.55 10.68
N ALA A 191 -7.40 16.23 10.73
CA ALA A 191 -8.06 15.58 11.86
C ALA A 191 -7.23 15.69 13.15
N LEU A 192 -5.91 15.67 13.06
CA LEU A 192 -5.00 15.90 14.18
C LEU A 192 -5.03 17.38 14.62
N ALA A 193 -4.92 18.32 13.68
CA ALA A 193 -4.90 19.76 13.96
C ALA A 193 -6.21 20.24 14.62
N THR A 194 -7.35 19.66 14.26
CA THR A 194 -8.67 19.99 14.84
C THR A 194 -9.00 19.18 16.10
N GLY A 195 -8.17 18.23 16.51
CA GLY A 195 -8.39 17.40 17.69
C GLY A 195 -9.54 16.38 17.53
N VAL A 196 -9.98 16.10 16.31
CA VAL A 196 -10.93 14.99 16.02
C VAL A 196 -10.32 13.67 16.45
N VAL A 197 -9.02 13.50 16.23
CA VAL A 197 -8.22 12.39 16.77
C VAL A 197 -6.97 12.93 17.45
N ASN A 198 -6.44 12.19 18.43
CA ASN A 198 -5.25 12.54 19.19
C ASN A 198 -4.30 11.36 19.42
N SER A 199 -4.59 10.24 18.79
CA SER A 199 -3.79 9.01 18.88
C SER A 199 -4.07 8.08 17.71
N TYR A 200 -3.10 7.24 17.37
CA TYR A 200 -3.25 6.21 16.33
C TYR A 200 -2.02 5.29 16.29
N MET A 201 -2.11 4.20 15.54
CA MET A 201 -0.93 3.41 15.13
C MET A 201 -0.66 3.60 13.65
N SER A 202 0.61 3.84 13.32
CA SER A 202 1.10 3.90 11.94
C SER A 202 2.63 3.88 11.89
N SER A 203 3.19 3.91 10.66
CA SER A 203 4.63 3.99 10.43
C SER A 203 5.20 5.39 10.67
N GLY A 204 6.53 5.47 10.78
CA GLY A 204 7.24 6.75 10.78
C GLY A 204 7.00 7.57 9.50
N SER A 205 6.83 6.90 8.35
CA SER A 205 6.48 7.56 7.09
C SER A 205 5.17 8.35 7.19
N THR A 206 4.09 7.71 7.66
CA THR A 206 2.82 8.40 7.85
C THR A 206 2.96 9.58 8.82
N GLY A 207 3.67 9.39 9.94
CA GLY A 207 3.88 10.46 10.92
C GLY A 207 4.60 11.67 10.34
N TYR A 208 5.59 11.44 9.49
CA TYR A 208 6.33 12.50 8.82
C TYR A 208 5.49 13.23 7.76
N ASP A 209 4.87 12.47 6.84
CA ASP A 209 4.10 13.01 5.74
C ASP A 209 2.86 13.79 6.20
N SER A 210 2.21 13.33 7.28
CA SER A 210 1.05 13.98 7.88
C SER A 210 1.42 15.07 8.89
N LYS A 211 2.71 15.38 9.04
CA LYS A 211 3.22 16.36 10.02
C LYS A 211 2.71 16.10 11.44
N THR A 212 2.59 14.84 11.81
CA THR A 212 2.04 14.42 13.11
C THR A 212 2.78 15.06 14.28
N TYR A 213 4.07 15.36 14.12
CA TYR A 213 4.90 16.04 15.10
C TYR A 213 4.41 17.45 15.50
N GLU A 214 3.54 18.08 14.70
CA GLU A 214 2.90 19.36 15.06
C GLU A 214 1.79 19.20 16.10
N SER A 215 1.20 18.00 16.21
CA SER A 215 0.05 17.71 17.08
C SER A 215 0.29 16.64 18.12
N ILE A 216 1.25 15.73 17.89
CA ILE A 216 1.54 14.57 18.75
C ILE A 216 3.00 14.57 19.19
N LYS A 217 3.23 14.26 20.46
CA LYS A 217 4.52 14.41 21.14
C LYS A 217 5.34 13.12 21.18
N TYR A 218 4.68 11.98 21.30
CA TYR A 218 5.32 10.68 21.52
C TYR A 218 4.98 9.70 20.40
N TRP A 219 5.98 8.95 19.95
CA TRP A 219 5.81 7.78 19.12
C TRP A 219 6.53 6.59 19.76
N TYR A 220 5.74 5.55 20.12
CA TYR A 220 6.27 4.29 20.63
C TYR A 220 6.57 3.37 19.44
N ASP A 221 7.85 3.09 19.19
CA ASP A 221 8.31 2.20 18.12
C ASP A 221 8.07 0.72 18.51
N THR A 222 6.84 0.28 18.42
CA THR A 222 6.44 -1.08 18.80
C THR A 222 6.72 -2.12 17.72
N GLN A 223 7.01 -1.71 16.50
CA GLN A 223 7.23 -2.59 15.34
C GLN A 223 6.16 -3.67 15.20
N ALA A 224 4.89 -3.29 15.42
CA ALA A 224 3.83 -4.25 15.64
C ALA A 224 3.45 -5.05 14.38
N TRP A 225 3.50 -4.47 13.18
CA TRP A 225 3.27 -5.13 11.88
C TRP A 225 3.76 -4.23 10.74
N LEU A 226 3.87 -4.79 9.52
CA LEU A 226 4.26 -4.09 8.30
C LEU A 226 3.17 -4.34 7.22
N PRO A 227 2.13 -3.50 7.13
CA PRO A 227 1.08 -3.70 6.14
C PRO A 227 1.61 -3.42 4.73
N LYS A 228 0.91 -3.93 3.69
CA LYS A 228 1.35 -3.80 2.30
C LYS A 228 0.35 -3.03 1.45
N ASN A 229 0.89 -2.13 0.61
CA ASN A 229 0.19 -1.71 -0.59
C ASN A 229 0.35 -2.77 -1.68
N ALA A 230 -0.68 -2.89 -2.51
CA ALA A 230 -0.65 -3.64 -3.75
C ALA A 230 -0.96 -2.71 -4.93
N VAL A 231 -0.19 -2.84 -6.00
CA VAL A 231 -0.57 -2.27 -7.30
C VAL A 231 -1.34 -3.33 -8.05
N ILE A 232 -2.59 -3.03 -8.34
CA ILE A 232 -3.55 -3.91 -9.01
C ILE A 232 -3.93 -3.36 -10.37
N VAL A 233 -4.14 -4.23 -11.34
CA VAL A 233 -4.56 -3.87 -12.70
C VAL A 233 -5.86 -4.60 -13.04
N ASN A 234 -6.75 -3.93 -13.76
CA ASN A 234 -7.93 -4.55 -14.33
C ASN A 234 -7.52 -5.62 -15.35
N GLN A 235 -8.04 -6.84 -15.22
CA GLN A 235 -7.64 -7.98 -16.04
C GLN A 235 -7.87 -7.73 -17.54
N LYS A 236 -9.01 -7.14 -17.91
CA LYS A 236 -9.33 -6.84 -19.31
C LYS A 236 -8.41 -5.76 -19.88
N ALA A 237 -8.08 -4.73 -19.07
CA ALA A 237 -7.15 -3.70 -19.50
C ALA A 237 -5.74 -4.27 -19.73
N PHE A 238 -5.29 -5.19 -18.86
CA PHE A 238 -4.02 -5.89 -19.02
C PHE A 238 -4.01 -6.78 -20.29
N GLU A 239 -5.06 -7.55 -20.51
CA GLU A 239 -5.20 -8.47 -21.67
C GLU A 239 -5.34 -7.72 -23.01
N ALA A 240 -5.82 -6.47 -22.99
CA ALA A 240 -5.90 -5.62 -24.19
C ALA A 240 -4.56 -5.10 -24.67
N LEU A 241 -3.51 -5.16 -23.85
CA LEU A 241 -2.14 -4.81 -24.27
C LEU A 241 -1.54 -5.89 -25.16
N ASP A 242 -0.67 -5.51 -26.11
CA ASP A 242 0.12 -6.48 -26.85
C ASP A 242 1.09 -7.24 -25.93
N GLN A 243 1.48 -8.46 -26.30
CA GLN A 243 2.37 -9.29 -25.48
C GLN A 243 3.68 -8.60 -25.08
N PRO A 244 4.40 -7.90 -25.97
CA PRO A 244 5.60 -7.15 -25.57
C PRO A 244 5.33 -6.09 -24.51
N THR A 245 4.20 -5.38 -24.61
CA THR A 245 3.79 -4.36 -23.62
C THR A 245 3.40 -4.98 -22.29
N GLN A 246 2.70 -6.14 -22.29
CA GLN A 246 2.43 -6.91 -21.07
C GLN A 246 3.73 -7.33 -20.37
N GLN A 247 4.71 -7.84 -21.12
CA GLN A 247 6.02 -8.23 -20.57
C GLN A 247 6.78 -7.02 -20.00
N ALA A 248 6.77 -5.88 -20.71
CA ALA A 248 7.37 -4.64 -20.22
C ALA A 248 6.74 -4.19 -18.88
N LEU A 249 5.42 -4.24 -18.77
CA LEU A 249 4.69 -3.91 -17.56
C LEU A 249 5.06 -4.85 -16.39
N LEU A 250 5.12 -6.16 -16.63
CA LEU A 250 5.48 -7.15 -15.60
C LEU A 250 6.94 -7.02 -15.16
N LEU A 251 7.86 -6.75 -16.08
CA LEU A 251 9.27 -6.51 -15.75
C LEU A 251 9.44 -5.25 -14.90
N ALA A 252 8.81 -4.15 -15.28
CA ALA A 252 8.82 -2.91 -14.50
C ALA A 252 8.16 -3.11 -13.12
N ALA A 253 7.11 -3.92 -13.03
CA ALA A 253 6.46 -4.27 -11.76
C ALA A 253 7.41 -5.01 -10.81
N ALA A 254 8.15 -6.01 -11.30
CA ALA A 254 9.15 -6.74 -10.50
C ALA A 254 10.27 -5.82 -9.99
N GLN A 255 10.74 -4.89 -10.82
CA GLN A 255 11.72 -3.87 -10.43
C GLN A 255 11.16 -2.90 -9.37
N ALA A 256 9.90 -2.47 -9.55
CA ALA A 256 9.21 -1.60 -8.61
C ALA A 256 8.99 -2.28 -7.25
N GLU A 257 8.66 -3.57 -7.22
CA GLU A 257 8.56 -4.35 -5.99
C GLU A 257 9.89 -4.35 -5.22
N ALA A 258 10.97 -4.77 -5.88
CA ALA A 258 12.29 -4.83 -5.26
C ALA A 258 12.74 -3.46 -4.73
N ARG A 259 12.57 -2.39 -5.53
CA ARG A 259 12.91 -1.01 -5.17
C ARG A 259 12.05 -0.51 -4.00
N GLY A 260 10.75 -0.75 -4.02
CA GLY A 260 9.81 -0.30 -3.00
C GLY A 260 10.09 -0.94 -1.64
N TRP A 261 10.32 -2.25 -1.59
CA TRP A 261 10.70 -2.93 -0.36
C TRP A 261 12.02 -2.41 0.21
N LYS A 262 13.02 -2.22 -0.65
CA LYS A 262 14.31 -1.65 -0.26
C LYS A 262 14.14 -0.23 0.30
N ALA A 263 13.39 0.63 -0.40
CA ALA A 263 13.12 2.00 0.04
C ALA A 263 12.38 2.04 1.38
N SER A 264 11.39 1.16 1.61
CA SER A 264 10.69 1.04 2.88
C SER A 264 11.66 0.75 4.04
N GLU A 265 12.55 -0.21 3.85
CA GLU A 265 13.53 -0.65 4.85
C GLU A 265 14.58 0.45 5.15
N GLU A 266 15.17 1.04 4.11
CA GLU A 266 16.19 2.09 4.23
C GLU A 266 15.63 3.38 4.84
N LYS A 267 14.39 3.76 4.47
CA LYS A 267 13.76 4.97 4.98
C LYS A 267 13.22 4.82 6.41
N ASN A 268 13.09 3.62 6.97
CA ASN A 268 12.57 3.44 8.33
C ASN A 268 13.38 4.24 9.39
N GLU A 269 14.69 4.06 9.40
CA GLU A 269 15.56 4.79 10.34
C GLU A 269 15.63 6.30 10.01
N TRP A 270 15.58 6.66 8.74
CA TRP A 270 15.50 8.06 8.34
C TRP A 270 14.25 8.73 8.89
N TYR A 271 13.06 8.09 8.83
CA TYR A 271 11.85 8.65 9.39
C TYR A 271 11.92 8.83 10.90
N LYS A 272 12.52 7.89 11.64
CA LYS A 272 12.75 8.02 13.08
C LYS A 272 13.58 9.28 13.39
N LYS A 273 14.70 9.43 12.69
CA LYS A 273 15.55 10.62 12.83
C LYS A 273 14.79 11.88 12.46
N ALA A 274 14.12 11.92 11.33
CA ALA A 274 13.40 13.09 10.84
C ALA A 274 12.27 13.53 11.81
N LEU A 275 11.55 12.59 12.42
CA LEU A 275 10.54 12.88 13.45
C LEU A 275 11.18 13.41 14.71
N THR A 276 12.32 12.86 15.13
CA THR A 276 13.10 13.36 16.29
C THR A 276 13.59 14.78 16.05
N ASP A 277 14.13 15.08 14.86
CA ASP A 277 14.60 16.43 14.46
C ASP A 277 13.45 17.46 14.46
N LYS A 278 12.19 16.99 14.30
CA LYS A 278 10.97 17.81 14.42
C LYS A 278 10.42 17.90 15.85
N GLY A 279 11.13 17.36 16.85
CA GLY A 279 10.79 17.45 18.26
C GLY A 279 9.89 16.32 18.80
N MET A 280 9.58 15.30 18.00
CA MET A 280 8.86 14.11 18.47
C MET A 280 9.78 13.23 19.32
N LYS A 281 9.28 12.73 20.43
CA LYS A 281 10.01 11.77 21.27
C LYS A 281 9.73 10.35 20.80
N ILE A 282 10.77 9.68 20.33
CA ILE A 282 10.69 8.26 19.98
C ILE A 282 10.90 7.46 21.27
N MET A 283 9.87 6.68 21.64
CA MET A 283 9.81 5.96 22.90
C MET A 283 10.00 4.47 22.70
N THR A 284 10.75 3.84 23.60
CA THR A 284 10.74 2.38 23.74
C THR A 284 9.55 1.98 24.60
N ALA A 285 8.73 1.06 24.11
CA ALA A 285 7.60 0.55 24.88
C ALA A 285 8.09 -0.31 26.05
N SER A 286 7.44 -0.15 27.23
CA SER A 286 7.72 -0.97 28.39
C SER A 286 7.44 -2.46 28.11
N PRO A 287 8.06 -3.39 28.85
CA PRO A 287 7.74 -4.81 28.74
C PRO A 287 6.25 -5.11 28.96
N LYS A 288 5.60 -4.36 29.87
CA LYS A 288 4.17 -4.49 30.11
C LYS A 288 3.34 -4.04 28.91
N LEU A 289 3.60 -2.84 28.35
CA LEU A 289 2.91 -2.33 27.16
C LEU A 289 3.08 -3.30 25.99
N MET A 290 4.29 -3.80 25.77
CA MET A 290 4.55 -4.80 24.71
C MET A 290 3.83 -6.13 24.95
N GLY A 291 3.79 -6.61 26.18
CA GLY A 291 3.05 -7.82 26.56
C GLY A 291 1.55 -7.67 26.32
N ASP A 292 0.98 -6.56 26.75
CA ASP A 292 -0.45 -6.24 26.54
C ASP A 292 -0.77 -6.14 25.04
N MET A 293 0.07 -5.46 24.24
CA MET A 293 -0.12 -5.35 22.79
C MET A 293 0.03 -6.71 22.06
N ARG A 294 0.92 -7.59 22.52
CA ARG A 294 1.01 -8.97 22.01
C ARG A 294 -0.25 -9.76 22.30
N GLN A 295 -0.87 -9.56 23.45
CA GLN A 295 -2.16 -10.17 23.78
C GLN A 295 -3.27 -9.68 22.83
N VAL A 296 -3.30 -8.38 22.50
CA VAL A 296 -4.20 -7.83 21.46
C VAL A 296 -3.97 -8.55 20.14
N GLY A 297 -2.71 -8.70 19.72
CA GLY A 297 -2.35 -9.42 18.49
C GLY A 297 -2.83 -10.88 18.50
N SER A 298 -2.66 -11.58 19.63
CA SER A 298 -3.10 -12.97 19.77
C SER A 298 -4.63 -13.13 19.64
N ILE A 299 -5.39 -12.21 20.21
CA ILE A 299 -6.86 -12.17 20.07
C ILE A 299 -7.24 -11.95 18.59
N MET A 300 -6.60 -10.98 17.94
CA MET A 300 -6.87 -10.66 16.54
C MET A 300 -6.47 -11.82 15.60
N LEU A 301 -5.35 -12.49 15.86
CA LEU A 301 -4.92 -13.65 15.06
C LEU A 301 -5.93 -14.79 15.16
N ALA A 302 -6.39 -15.11 16.36
CA ALA A 302 -7.39 -16.17 16.57
C ALA A 302 -8.72 -15.86 15.86
N ASP A 303 -9.19 -14.60 15.94
CA ASP A 303 -10.40 -14.15 15.23
C ASP A 303 -10.22 -14.20 13.72
N TRP A 304 -9.07 -13.71 13.21
CA TRP A 304 -8.73 -13.76 11.80
C TRP A 304 -8.66 -15.20 11.25
N GLN A 305 -7.98 -16.10 11.95
CA GLN A 305 -7.90 -17.52 11.55
C GLN A 305 -9.29 -18.16 11.42
N LYS A 306 -10.18 -17.86 12.36
CA LYS A 306 -11.56 -18.34 12.32
C LYS A 306 -12.31 -17.81 11.09
N LYS A 307 -12.17 -16.52 10.76
CA LYS A 307 -12.83 -15.87 9.63
C LYS A 307 -12.24 -16.27 8.28
N ALA A 308 -10.92 -16.38 8.21
CA ALA A 308 -10.18 -16.70 6.99
C ALA A 308 -10.28 -18.19 6.57
N GLY A 309 -10.66 -19.06 7.51
CA GLY A 309 -10.93 -20.48 7.22
C GLY A 309 -9.79 -21.21 6.52
N PRO A 310 -10.09 -22.07 5.51
CA PRO A 310 -9.06 -22.86 4.83
C PRO A 310 -7.98 -22.03 4.14
N ASP A 311 -8.34 -20.89 3.54
CA ASP A 311 -7.39 -20.00 2.86
C ASP A 311 -6.43 -19.36 3.87
N GLY A 312 -6.95 -18.94 5.04
CA GLY A 312 -6.12 -18.44 6.14
C GLY A 312 -5.19 -19.53 6.70
N ALA A 313 -5.69 -20.76 6.87
CA ALA A 313 -4.87 -21.88 7.28
C ALA A 313 -3.75 -22.18 6.28
N ALA A 314 -4.01 -22.11 4.98
CA ALA A 314 -3.00 -22.28 3.94
C ALA A 314 -1.90 -21.22 4.04
N ILE A 315 -2.25 -19.95 4.28
CA ILE A 315 -1.29 -18.86 4.48
C ILE A 315 -0.42 -19.12 5.71
N ILE A 316 -1.02 -19.43 6.87
CA ILE A 316 -0.27 -19.67 8.12
C ILE A 316 0.64 -20.89 7.98
N ASN A 317 0.17 -21.96 7.35
CA ASN A 317 0.97 -23.15 7.10
C ASN A 317 2.18 -22.85 6.19
N ALA A 318 1.96 -22.07 5.12
CA ALA A 318 3.05 -21.66 4.23
C ALA A 318 4.04 -20.72 4.95
N TYR A 319 3.52 -19.78 5.75
CA TYR A 319 4.32 -18.85 6.54
C TYR A 319 5.20 -19.57 7.59
N ASN A 320 4.69 -20.63 8.22
CA ASN A 320 5.42 -21.38 9.26
C ASN A 320 6.42 -22.42 8.71
N LYS A 321 6.39 -22.74 7.41
CA LYS A 321 7.40 -23.60 6.80
C LYS A 321 8.79 -22.98 6.95
N LYS A 322 9.76 -23.79 7.42
CA LYS A 322 11.17 -23.38 7.55
C LYS A 322 11.85 -23.21 6.20
#